data_4e2fbb3d11da80b338b650d2a897f90c
#
_entry.id   4e2fbb3d11da80b338b650d2a897f90c
#
_cell.length_a   1.000
_cell.length_b   1.000
_cell.length_c   1.000
_cell.angle_alpha   90.00
_cell.angle_beta   90.00
_cell.angle_gamma   90.00
#
_symmetry.space_group_name_H-M   'P 1'
#
loop_
_entity.id
_entity.type
_entity.pdbx_description
1 polymer ?
#
loop_
_entity_poly.entity_id
_entity_poly.type
_entity_poly.pdbx_seq_one_letter_code
_entity_poly.pdbx_strand_id
1 'polypeptide(L)'
;HNTTIKGQKISYTATTGTQPVWDKDGKAIATLYYTYYKRNNTGSPANRPLVISFNGGPGSASVWMHVAYTGPKVLKIDDEGYPQQPYGVKDNEHSILDVADIVYVNPVNTGYSRPIKKEGEDIKKETFFGINADIKYLAGWLNTFVNRHSRWLSPKFLIGESYGGTRVSGLALELQERQWMYLNGVIMVSPADYKYFESDPAISSALNLPYFTAAAWYHKMLPQALQQKDLLDILPESEAYALDMLMPAIAKGGSLSIQEKEKVAEKMSYYSGLSTKSIMANNLD
;
A
#
# COMPACT_ATOMS: atom_id res chain seq x y z
N HIS A 1 16.18 20.94 10.10
CA HIS A 1 15.18 20.39 11.03
C HIS A 1 15.81 19.33 11.93
N ASN A 2 15.12 19.04 13.04
CA ASN A 2 15.50 17.96 13.96
C ASN A 2 14.27 17.10 14.29
N THR A 3 14.50 15.83 14.59
CA THR A 3 13.50 14.89 15.11
C THR A 3 14.20 13.87 16.01
N THR A 4 13.43 13.18 16.85
CA THR A 4 13.95 12.09 17.68
C THR A 4 13.42 10.77 17.15
N ILE A 5 14.31 9.82 16.84
CA ILE A 5 13.97 8.49 16.34
C ILE A 5 14.67 7.47 17.23
N LYS A 6 13.92 6.56 17.83
CA LYS A 6 14.45 5.54 18.76
C LYS A 6 15.37 6.14 19.84
N GLY A 7 14.98 7.29 20.39
CA GLY A 7 15.75 8.02 21.39
C GLY A 7 16.96 8.82 20.87
N GLN A 8 17.28 8.74 19.57
CA GLN A 8 18.39 9.46 18.96
C GLN A 8 17.92 10.76 18.29
N LYS A 9 18.59 11.87 18.59
CA LYS A 9 18.33 13.14 17.92
C LYS A 9 18.97 13.14 16.55
N ILE A 10 18.14 13.30 15.50
CA ILE A 10 18.53 13.28 14.10
C ILE A 10 18.30 14.66 13.49
N SER A 11 19.38 15.23 12.94
CA SER A 11 19.30 16.47 12.13
C SER A 11 19.09 16.09 10.66
N TYR A 12 18.18 16.79 9.97
CA TYR A 12 17.86 16.52 8.57
C TYR A 12 17.50 17.80 7.80
N THR A 13 17.61 17.70 6.50
CA THR A 13 17.14 18.71 5.54
C THR A 13 15.87 18.19 4.85
N ALA A 14 14.82 19.00 4.84
CA ALA A 14 13.61 18.75 4.07
C ALA A 14 13.62 19.63 2.81
N THR A 15 13.50 19.00 1.65
CA THR A 15 13.39 19.70 0.36
C THR A 15 12.03 19.35 -0.24
N THR A 16 11.27 20.37 -0.61
CA THR A 16 10.00 20.19 -1.29
C THR A 16 9.95 21.04 -2.55
N GLY A 17 9.26 20.56 -3.56
CA GLY A 17 9.16 21.26 -4.83
C GLY A 17 8.59 20.37 -5.93
N THR A 18 8.72 20.85 -7.16
CA THR A 18 8.30 20.12 -8.35
C THR A 18 9.48 19.81 -9.25
N GLN A 19 9.39 18.67 -9.95
CA GLN A 19 10.33 18.30 -10.99
C GLN A 19 9.55 17.88 -12.24
N PRO A 20 9.96 18.31 -13.45
CA PRO A 20 9.30 17.94 -14.68
C PRO A 20 9.39 16.45 -15.00
N VAL A 21 8.36 15.94 -15.66
CA VAL A 21 8.38 14.72 -16.48
C VAL A 21 8.63 15.15 -17.92
N TRP A 22 9.55 14.48 -18.59
CA TRP A 22 9.93 14.77 -19.96
C TRP A 22 9.41 13.69 -20.91
N ASP A 23 8.92 14.11 -22.08
CA ASP A 23 8.65 13.19 -23.17
C ASP A 23 9.94 12.78 -23.93
N LYS A 24 9.79 11.92 -24.93
CA LYS A 24 10.91 11.45 -25.79
C LYS A 24 11.60 12.57 -26.58
N ASP A 25 10.93 13.69 -26.80
CA ASP A 25 11.41 14.86 -27.53
C ASP A 25 12.02 15.92 -26.61
N GLY A 26 12.15 15.60 -25.32
CA GLY A 26 12.72 16.51 -24.30
C GLY A 26 11.78 17.65 -23.90
N LYS A 27 10.46 17.54 -24.14
CA LYS A 27 9.46 18.52 -23.72
C LYS A 27 8.88 18.12 -22.37
N ALA A 28 8.70 19.10 -21.47
CA ALA A 28 8.02 18.89 -20.22
C ALA A 28 6.51 18.64 -20.47
N ILE A 29 6.01 17.50 -19.98
CA ILE A 29 4.60 17.08 -20.15
C ILE A 29 3.82 17.05 -18.83
N ALA A 30 4.52 17.04 -17.71
CA ALA A 30 3.93 17.15 -16.37
C ALA A 30 4.95 17.72 -15.39
N THR A 31 4.49 18.15 -14.21
CA THR A 31 5.34 18.44 -13.06
C THR A 31 4.89 17.58 -11.88
N LEU A 32 5.81 16.84 -11.27
CA LEU A 32 5.52 16.07 -10.08
C LEU A 32 6.04 16.76 -8.84
N TYR A 33 5.17 16.93 -7.88
CA TYR A 33 5.51 17.42 -6.56
C TYR A 33 6.11 16.28 -5.73
N TYR A 34 7.17 16.59 -4.98
CA TYR A 34 7.83 15.65 -4.08
C TYR A 34 8.24 16.32 -2.78
N THR A 35 8.42 15.49 -1.73
CA THR A 35 9.07 15.88 -0.49
C THR A 35 10.22 14.92 -0.23
N TYR A 36 11.41 15.47 -0.09
CA TYR A 36 12.65 14.70 0.11
C TYR A 36 13.28 15.03 1.46
N TYR A 37 13.46 14.02 2.29
CA TYR A 37 14.14 14.10 3.57
C TYR A 37 15.51 13.47 3.47
N LYS A 38 16.52 14.27 3.78
CA LYS A 38 17.93 13.86 3.80
C LYS A 38 18.48 14.06 5.19
N ARG A 39 19.00 13.00 5.82
CA ARG A 39 19.71 13.10 7.09
C ARG A 39 21.02 13.84 6.87
N ASN A 40 21.35 14.78 7.76
CA ASN A 40 22.60 15.53 7.72
C ASN A 40 23.76 14.72 8.31
N ASN A 41 25.00 15.06 7.91
CA ASN A 41 26.23 14.50 8.48
C ASN A 41 26.35 12.97 8.38
N THR A 42 25.92 12.38 7.27
CA THR A 42 25.94 10.92 7.05
C THR A 42 27.09 10.44 6.16
N GLY A 43 28.04 11.30 5.83
CA GLY A 43 29.15 10.96 4.93
C GLY A 43 28.73 10.87 3.45
N SER A 44 29.29 9.91 2.72
CA SER A 44 29.02 9.77 1.29
C SER A 44 27.58 9.29 1.01
N PRO A 45 26.85 9.92 0.08
CA PRO A 45 25.55 9.44 -0.38
C PRO A 45 25.58 8.00 -0.91
N ALA A 46 26.72 7.52 -1.40
CA ALA A 46 26.87 6.14 -1.89
C ALA A 46 26.60 5.09 -0.80
N ASN A 47 26.89 5.42 0.46
CA ASN A 47 26.71 4.50 1.59
C ASN A 47 25.36 4.67 2.30
N ARG A 48 24.53 5.59 1.80
CA ARG A 48 23.22 5.86 2.42
C ARG A 48 22.08 5.45 1.52
N PRO A 49 21.20 4.55 1.96
CA PRO A 49 20.03 4.15 1.18
C PRO A 49 19.12 5.33 0.83
N LEU A 50 18.51 5.26 -0.35
CA LEU A 50 17.44 6.12 -0.81
C LEU A 50 16.17 5.29 -0.94
N VAL A 51 15.14 5.65 -0.21
CA VAL A 51 13.79 5.06 -0.31
C VAL A 51 12.89 5.98 -1.11
N ILE A 52 12.26 5.46 -2.13
CA ILE A 52 11.27 6.16 -2.95
C ILE A 52 9.89 5.61 -2.59
N SER A 53 9.01 6.49 -2.13
CA SER A 53 7.75 6.11 -1.48
C SER A 53 6.53 6.60 -2.23
N PHE A 54 5.52 5.71 -2.35
CA PHE A 54 4.24 5.95 -3.00
C PHE A 54 3.08 5.44 -2.16
N ASN A 55 1.97 6.17 -2.14
CA ASN A 55 0.67 5.61 -1.82
C ASN A 55 -0.01 5.03 -3.08
N GLY A 56 -1.14 4.41 -2.86
CA GLY A 56 -1.94 3.75 -3.89
C GLY A 56 -3.06 4.59 -4.47
N GLY A 57 -4.20 3.98 -4.54
CA GLY A 57 -5.43 4.52 -5.10
C GLY A 57 -5.85 3.90 -6.43
N PRO A 58 -5.25 4.27 -7.57
CA PRO A 58 -3.99 4.97 -7.91
C PRO A 58 -3.98 6.49 -7.76
N GLY A 59 -5.09 7.12 -7.41
CA GLY A 59 -5.27 8.58 -7.35
C GLY A 59 -4.83 9.26 -6.06
N SER A 60 -4.17 8.59 -5.12
CA SER A 60 -3.67 9.19 -3.89
C SER A 60 -2.31 9.84 -4.05
N ALA A 61 -2.17 11.03 -3.44
CA ALA A 61 -0.85 11.59 -3.13
C ALA A 61 -0.14 10.71 -2.09
N SER A 62 1.19 10.76 -2.03
CA SER A 62 1.99 9.95 -1.07
C SER A 62 1.92 10.47 0.38
N VAL A 63 0.76 10.99 0.78
CA VAL A 63 0.56 11.68 2.04
C VAL A 63 0.52 10.73 3.24
N TRP A 64 -0.11 9.58 3.11
CA TRP A 64 -0.21 8.61 4.21
C TRP A 64 1.14 7.97 4.52
N MET A 65 1.85 7.51 3.50
CA MET A 65 3.22 7.03 3.67
C MET A 65 4.12 8.08 4.29
N HIS A 66 3.88 9.37 3.97
CA HIS A 66 4.66 10.51 4.45
C HIS A 66 4.36 10.83 5.92
N VAL A 67 3.10 11.15 6.25
CA VAL A 67 2.75 11.74 7.56
C VAL A 67 1.98 10.80 8.48
N ALA A 68 1.79 9.53 8.08
CA ALA A 68 1.21 8.51 8.95
C ALA A 68 2.16 7.35 9.25
N TYR A 69 3.15 7.06 8.38
CA TYR A 69 3.98 5.87 8.55
C TYR A 69 5.47 6.16 8.66
N THR A 70 6.15 6.58 7.60
CA THR A 70 7.62 6.50 7.50
C THR A 70 8.36 7.82 7.62
N GLY A 71 7.65 8.95 7.51
CA GLY A 71 8.24 10.29 7.59
C GLY A 71 8.77 10.65 8.99
N PRO A 72 9.59 11.71 9.09
CA PRO A 72 10.16 12.13 10.37
C PRO A 72 9.15 12.74 11.34
N LYS A 73 7.98 13.08 10.85
CA LYS A 73 6.83 13.57 11.61
C LYS A 73 5.59 12.79 11.26
N VAL A 74 4.74 12.52 12.23
CA VAL A 74 3.44 11.86 12.06
C VAL A 74 2.32 12.71 12.62
N LEU A 75 1.12 12.51 12.09
CA LEU A 75 -0.10 13.14 12.59
C LEU A 75 -0.32 12.77 14.07
N LYS A 76 -0.89 13.72 14.83
CA LYS A 76 -1.37 13.43 16.17
C LYS A 76 -2.73 12.74 16.08
N ILE A 77 -2.69 11.44 16.13
CA ILE A 77 -3.87 10.56 16.18
C ILE A 77 -3.76 9.66 17.39
N ASP A 78 -4.89 9.15 17.89
CA ASP A 78 -4.94 8.10 18.90
C ASP A 78 -4.74 6.69 18.28
N ASP A 79 -4.80 5.67 19.11
CA ASP A 79 -4.60 4.27 18.68
C ASP A 79 -5.71 3.76 17.78
N GLU A 80 -6.87 4.42 17.78
CA GLU A 80 -8.01 4.12 16.90
C GLU A 80 -7.99 4.94 15.59
N GLY A 81 -7.01 5.86 15.43
CA GLY A 81 -6.80 6.66 14.24
C GLY A 81 -7.52 8.01 14.21
N TYR A 82 -8.16 8.41 15.31
CA TYR A 82 -8.85 9.70 15.40
C TYR A 82 -7.89 10.86 15.67
N PRO A 83 -8.09 12.02 15.01
CA PRO A 83 -7.26 13.21 15.24
C PRO A 83 -7.37 13.73 16.66
N GLN A 84 -6.22 13.96 17.32
CA GLN A 84 -6.17 14.53 18.66
C GLN A 84 -5.94 16.04 18.64
N GLN A 85 -6.65 16.76 19.50
CA GLN A 85 -6.43 18.21 19.69
C GLN A 85 -5.28 18.47 20.67
N PRO A 86 -4.50 19.55 20.47
CA PRO A 86 -4.49 20.42 19.30
C PRO A 86 -3.96 19.68 18.06
N TYR A 87 -4.66 19.83 16.95
CA TYR A 87 -4.28 19.18 15.71
C TYR A 87 -2.85 19.55 15.27
N GLY A 88 -2.16 18.62 14.68
CA GLY A 88 -0.79 18.84 14.24
C GLY A 88 0.00 17.56 14.04
N VAL A 89 1.31 17.70 14.08
CA VAL A 89 2.25 16.59 13.93
C VAL A 89 3.13 16.45 15.19
N LYS A 90 3.60 15.24 15.43
CA LYS A 90 4.59 14.91 16.47
C LYS A 90 5.81 14.24 15.81
N ASP A 91 6.89 14.08 16.57
CA ASP A 91 8.04 13.29 16.14
C ASP A 91 7.62 11.84 15.91
N ASN A 92 8.15 11.23 14.84
CA ASN A 92 7.91 9.83 14.54
C ASN A 92 9.10 9.00 15.04
N GLU A 93 8.94 8.32 16.15
CA GLU A 93 9.97 7.46 16.74
C GLU A 93 10.28 6.22 15.85
N HIS A 94 9.38 5.89 14.92
CA HIS A 94 9.50 4.77 13.99
C HIS A 94 9.89 5.18 12.57
N SER A 95 10.26 6.46 12.37
CA SER A 95 10.69 6.91 11.04
C SER A 95 11.94 6.15 10.58
N ILE A 96 11.96 5.78 9.29
CA ILE A 96 13.11 5.14 8.67
C ILE A 96 14.22 6.13 8.30
N LEU A 97 14.09 7.41 8.64
CA LEU A 97 15.12 8.42 8.41
C LEU A 97 16.39 8.18 9.27
N ASP A 98 16.33 7.30 10.25
CA ASP A 98 17.53 6.83 10.97
C ASP A 98 18.48 6.02 10.07
N VAL A 99 17.95 5.25 9.14
CA VAL A 99 18.72 4.33 8.28
C VAL A 99 18.77 4.73 6.79
N ALA A 100 17.78 5.49 6.29
CA ALA A 100 17.65 5.85 4.87
C ALA A 100 17.23 7.31 4.68
N ASP A 101 17.56 7.90 3.53
CA ASP A 101 16.90 9.12 3.06
C ASP A 101 15.62 8.73 2.32
N ILE A 102 14.60 9.62 2.34
CA ILE A 102 13.27 9.24 1.85
C ILE A 102 12.74 10.32 0.93
N VAL A 103 12.22 9.93 -0.24
CA VAL A 103 11.47 10.81 -1.12
C VAL A 103 10.04 10.30 -1.30
N TYR A 104 9.07 11.15 -1.02
CA TYR A 104 7.64 10.96 -1.26
C TYR A 104 7.26 11.64 -2.55
N VAL A 105 6.78 10.87 -3.51
CA VAL A 105 6.45 11.37 -4.85
C VAL A 105 4.95 11.32 -5.05
N ASN A 106 4.38 12.44 -5.47
CA ASN A 106 2.98 12.49 -5.85
C ASN A 106 2.85 12.20 -7.36
N PRO A 107 2.22 11.09 -7.75
CA PRO A 107 1.95 10.82 -9.16
C PRO A 107 1.15 11.94 -9.85
N VAL A 108 1.13 11.93 -11.17
CA VAL A 108 0.37 12.93 -11.96
C VAL A 108 -1.08 12.99 -11.50
N ASN A 109 -1.59 14.20 -11.36
CA ASN A 109 -2.96 14.52 -10.92
C ASN A 109 -3.28 14.17 -9.47
N THR A 110 -2.25 13.92 -8.65
CA THR A 110 -2.38 13.74 -7.19
C THR A 110 -1.66 14.89 -6.47
N GLY A 111 -2.14 15.25 -5.27
CA GLY A 111 -1.56 16.34 -4.50
C GLY A 111 -1.38 17.61 -5.35
N TYR A 112 -0.15 18.10 -5.42
CA TYR A 112 0.22 19.27 -6.23
C TYR A 112 0.80 18.95 -7.62
N SER A 113 0.86 17.67 -7.99
CA SER A 113 1.34 17.23 -9.30
C SER A 113 0.31 17.47 -10.39
N ARG A 114 0.73 18.07 -11.49
CA ARG A 114 -0.18 18.41 -12.60
C ARG A 114 0.45 18.08 -13.94
N PRO A 115 -0.35 17.59 -14.90
CA PRO A 115 0.07 17.56 -16.30
C PRO A 115 0.19 18.99 -16.83
N ILE A 116 1.11 19.20 -17.76
CA ILE A 116 1.27 20.48 -18.46
C ILE A 116 0.35 20.48 -19.67
N LYS A 117 -0.65 21.34 -19.63
CA LYS A 117 -1.58 21.53 -20.74
C LYS A 117 -0.98 22.54 -21.75
N LYS A 118 -0.95 22.15 -23.02
CA LYS A 118 -0.67 23.08 -24.10
C LYS A 118 -1.94 23.84 -24.45
N GLU A 119 -1.77 25.10 -24.88
CA GLU A 119 -2.88 25.92 -25.34
C GLU A 119 -3.56 25.26 -26.56
N GLY A 120 -4.87 25.06 -26.48
CA GLY A 120 -5.68 24.41 -27.54
C GLY A 120 -5.59 22.89 -27.61
N GLU A 121 -4.79 22.23 -26.78
CA GLU A 121 -4.71 20.77 -26.76
C GLU A 121 -5.28 20.17 -25.46
N ASP A 122 -6.04 19.08 -25.58
CA ASP A 122 -6.44 18.30 -24.42
C ASP A 122 -5.34 17.33 -23.99
N ILE A 123 -5.29 17.06 -22.67
CA ILE A 123 -4.35 16.10 -22.11
C ILE A 123 -4.77 14.70 -22.55
N LYS A 124 -3.89 14.02 -23.27
CA LYS A 124 -4.07 12.61 -23.62
C LYS A 124 -3.98 11.77 -22.37
N LYS A 125 -5.12 11.24 -21.92
CA LYS A 125 -5.20 10.45 -20.67
C LYS A 125 -4.25 9.26 -20.69
N GLU A 126 -4.09 8.61 -21.83
CA GLU A 126 -3.23 7.45 -22.06
C GLU A 126 -1.74 7.72 -21.78
N THR A 127 -1.34 8.99 -21.74
CA THR A 127 0.05 9.38 -21.41
C THR A 127 0.39 9.14 -19.95
N PHE A 128 -0.60 9.24 -19.05
CA PHE A 128 -0.37 9.20 -17.60
C PHE A 128 -1.19 8.14 -16.88
N PHE A 129 -2.36 7.77 -17.41
CA PHE A 129 -3.31 6.92 -16.73
C PHE A 129 -3.35 5.52 -17.35
N GLY A 130 -3.34 4.52 -16.47
CA GLY A 130 -3.15 3.12 -16.77
C GLY A 130 -1.80 2.63 -16.25
N ILE A 131 -1.70 1.36 -15.88
CA ILE A 131 -0.56 0.78 -15.17
C ILE A 131 0.76 1.05 -15.90
N ASN A 132 0.83 0.73 -17.19
CA ASN A 132 2.07 0.89 -17.96
C ASN A 132 2.47 2.36 -18.16
N ALA A 133 1.50 3.26 -18.32
CA ALA A 133 1.76 4.69 -18.47
C ALA A 133 2.29 5.29 -17.14
N ASP A 134 1.65 4.93 -16.02
CA ASP A 134 2.07 5.33 -14.67
C ASP A 134 3.51 4.91 -14.38
N ILE A 135 3.85 3.65 -14.64
CA ILE A 135 5.20 3.11 -14.47
C ILE A 135 6.21 3.85 -15.35
N LYS A 136 5.91 4.05 -16.63
CA LYS A 136 6.84 4.60 -17.61
C LYS A 136 7.25 6.05 -17.30
N TYR A 137 6.29 6.94 -17.02
CA TYR A 137 6.66 8.32 -16.73
C TYR A 137 7.33 8.47 -15.37
N LEU A 138 6.93 7.66 -14.38
CA LEU A 138 7.58 7.67 -13.07
C LEU A 138 9.02 7.15 -13.13
N ALA A 139 9.31 6.12 -13.94
CA ALA A 139 10.67 5.65 -14.13
C ALA A 139 11.58 6.74 -14.73
N GLY A 140 11.11 7.46 -15.74
CA GLY A 140 11.84 8.62 -16.30
C GLY A 140 12.04 9.73 -15.28
N TRP A 141 11.02 10.04 -14.48
CA TRP A 141 11.11 11.02 -13.41
C TRP A 141 12.13 10.63 -12.36
N LEU A 142 12.14 9.35 -11.92
CA LEU A 142 13.08 8.81 -10.95
C LEU A 142 14.52 8.87 -11.44
N ASN A 143 14.75 8.55 -12.71
CA ASN A 143 16.07 8.70 -13.33
C ASN A 143 16.57 10.15 -13.20
N THR A 144 15.73 11.12 -13.58
CA THR A 144 16.05 12.55 -13.44
C THR A 144 16.32 12.93 -11.99
N PHE A 145 15.49 12.46 -11.04
CA PHE A 145 15.65 12.75 -9.61
C PHE A 145 16.97 12.23 -9.06
N VAL A 146 17.29 10.98 -9.35
CA VAL A 146 18.53 10.31 -8.87
C VAL A 146 19.77 11.05 -9.40
N ASN A 147 19.74 11.47 -10.66
CA ASN A 147 20.84 12.25 -11.26
C ASN A 147 20.97 13.65 -10.62
N ARG A 148 19.88 14.39 -10.49
CA ARG A 148 19.88 15.75 -9.90
C ARG A 148 20.35 15.79 -8.46
N HIS A 149 20.07 14.75 -7.69
CA HIS A 149 20.45 14.66 -6.28
C HIS A 149 21.73 13.85 -6.05
N SER A 150 22.44 13.46 -7.12
CA SER A 150 23.68 12.67 -7.07
C SER A 150 23.54 11.38 -6.25
N ARG A 151 22.38 10.68 -6.44
CA ARG A 151 22.04 9.45 -5.69
C ARG A 151 22.20 8.17 -6.53
N TRP A 152 22.90 8.26 -7.66
CA TRP A 152 23.07 7.10 -8.55
C TRP A 152 23.76 5.91 -7.85
N LEU A 153 24.79 6.18 -7.05
CA LEU A 153 25.53 5.14 -6.32
C LEU A 153 24.86 4.70 -5.01
N SER A 154 23.81 5.37 -4.57
CA SER A 154 23.08 4.99 -3.35
C SER A 154 22.39 3.64 -3.52
N PRO A 155 22.35 2.77 -2.49
CA PRO A 155 21.40 1.67 -2.43
C PRO A 155 19.97 2.22 -2.57
N LYS A 156 19.15 1.62 -3.44
CA LYS A 156 17.82 2.13 -3.78
C LYS A 156 16.74 1.13 -3.42
N PHE A 157 15.70 1.63 -2.77
CA PHE A 157 14.54 0.85 -2.38
C PHE A 157 13.27 1.57 -2.85
N LEU A 158 12.28 0.81 -3.28
CA LEU A 158 10.93 1.31 -3.53
C LEU A 158 10.03 0.84 -2.39
N ILE A 159 9.11 1.70 -1.96
CA ILE A 159 8.05 1.32 -1.04
C ILE A 159 6.70 1.81 -1.57
N GLY A 160 5.71 0.91 -1.62
CA GLY A 160 4.38 1.20 -2.13
C GLY A 160 3.28 0.59 -1.29
N GLU A 161 2.28 1.39 -0.97
CA GLU A 161 1.10 0.97 -0.23
C GLU A 161 -0.08 0.79 -1.18
N SER A 162 -0.89 -0.29 -0.99
CA SER A 162 -2.07 -0.60 -1.78
C SER A 162 -1.74 -0.74 -3.28
N TYR A 163 -2.40 0.00 -4.19
CA TYR A 163 -1.99 0.07 -5.61
C TYR A 163 -0.52 0.50 -5.78
N GLY A 164 0.05 1.19 -4.81
CA GLY A 164 1.50 1.44 -4.77
C GLY A 164 2.34 0.17 -4.84
N GLY A 165 1.84 -0.98 -4.37
CA GLY A 165 2.47 -2.30 -4.56
C GLY A 165 2.57 -2.67 -6.03
N THR A 166 1.49 -2.55 -6.79
CA THR A 166 1.49 -2.74 -8.26
C THR A 166 2.45 -1.77 -8.95
N ARG A 167 2.44 -0.51 -8.54
CA ARG A 167 3.33 0.53 -9.08
C ARG A 167 4.80 0.19 -8.85
N VAL A 168 5.22 -0.14 -7.62
CA VAL A 168 6.63 -0.41 -7.32
C VAL A 168 7.11 -1.72 -7.94
N SER A 169 6.23 -2.71 -8.11
CA SER A 169 6.56 -3.95 -8.83
C SER A 169 6.88 -3.67 -10.30
N GLY A 170 6.02 -2.92 -10.98
CA GLY A 170 6.27 -2.53 -12.38
C GLY A 170 7.46 -1.57 -12.53
N LEU A 171 7.62 -0.62 -11.59
CA LEU A 171 8.79 0.26 -11.57
C LEU A 171 10.09 -0.51 -11.39
N ALA A 172 10.11 -1.57 -10.59
CA ALA A 172 11.30 -2.39 -10.38
C ALA A 172 11.78 -2.99 -11.70
N LEU A 173 10.87 -3.49 -12.54
CA LEU A 173 11.18 -4.01 -13.87
C LEU A 173 11.63 -2.90 -14.82
N GLU A 174 10.84 -1.84 -14.97
CA GLU A 174 11.10 -0.74 -15.90
C GLU A 174 12.42 -0.02 -15.60
N LEU A 175 12.73 0.22 -14.31
CA LEU A 175 13.98 0.86 -13.89
C LEU A 175 15.19 0.00 -14.25
N GLN A 176 15.13 -1.30 -14.03
CA GLN A 176 16.25 -2.20 -14.33
C GLN A 176 16.46 -2.40 -15.83
N GLU A 177 15.39 -2.66 -16.59
CA GLU A 177 15.49 -2.99 -18.01
C GLU A 177 15.66 -1.78 -18.93
N ARG A 178 15.05 -0.63 -18.57
CA ARG A 178 15.03 0.55 -19.44
C ARG A 178 15.88 1.71 -18.95
N GLN A 179 16.13 1.80 -17.65
CA GLN A 179 16.90 2.90 -17.05
C GLN A 179 18.27 2.44 -16.51
N TRP A 180 18.57 1.16 -16.56
CA TRP A 180 19.81 0.56 -16.00
C TRP A 180 20.00 0.93 -14.53
N MET A 181 18.89 1.18 -13.82
CA MET A 181 18.85 1.52 -12.41
C MET A 181 18.47 0.30 -11.59
N TYR A 182 19.48 -0.34 -11.01
CA TYR A 182 19.29 -1.52 -10.17
C TYR A 182 18.81 -1.13 -8.78
N LEU A 183 17.89 -1.93 -8.24
CA LEU A 183 17.31 -1.75 -6.91
C LEU A 183 17.88 -2.79 -5.95
N ASN A 184 17.94 -2.40 -4.67
CA ASN A 184 18.35 -3.26 -3.57
C ASN A 184 17.13 -3.95 -2.91
N GLY A 185 15.93 -3.43 -3.13
CA GLY A 185 14.72 -4.06 -2.62
C GLY A 185 13.45 -3.29 -2.97
N VAL A 186 12.33 -3.99 -2.83
CA VAL A 186 10.98 -3.47 -2.97
C VAL A 186 10.20 -3.85 -1.70
N ILE A 187 9.52 -2.88 -1.11
CA ILE A 187 8.70 -3.07 0.08
C ILE A 187 7.25 -2.81 -0.32
N MET A 188 6.41 -3.81 -0.17
CA MET A 188 4.99 -3.72 -0.44
C MET A 188 4.21 -3.69 0.87
N VAL A 189 3.43 -2.62 1.07
CA VAL A 189 2.60 -2.43 2.27
C VAL A 189 1.15 -2.64 1.86
N SER A 190 0.53 -3.68 2.39
CA SER A 190 -0.86 -4.06 2.05
C SER A 190 -1.14 -3.93 0.55
N PRO A 191 -0.40 -4.62 -0.31
CA PRO A 191 -0.51 -4.45 -1.75
C PRO A 191 -1.90 -4.85 -2.23
N ALA A 192 -2.47 -4.07 -3.15
CA ALA A 192 -3.67 -4.48 -3.85
C ALA A 192 -3.31 -5.55 -4.87
N ASP A 193 -3.88 -6.73 -4.70
CA ASP A 193 -3.72 -7.84 -5.62
C ASP A 193 -5.03 -8.03 -6.41
N TYR A 194 -5.09 -7.38 -7.56
CA TYR A 194 -6.27 -7.40 -8.40
C TYR A 194 -6.47 -8.69 -9.22
N LYS A 195 -5.50 -9.60 -9.24
CA LYS A 195 -5.55 -10.73 -10.17
C LYS A 195 -5.75 -12.10 -9.54
N TYR A 196 -5.28 -12.29 -8.31
CA TYR A 196 -5.31 -13.64 -7.72
C TYR A 196 -6.62 -13.98 -7.03
N PHE A 197 -7.37 -12.98 -6.57
CA PHE A 197 -8.58 -13.20 -5.76
C PHE A 197 -9.89 -12.77 -6.45
N GLU A 198 -9.85 -11.92 -7.47
CA GLU A 198 -11.06 -11.48 -8.19
C GLU A 198 -11.63 -12.52 -9.16
N SER A 199 -10.86 -13.53 -9.53
CA SER A 199 -11.26 -14.51 -10.54
C SER A 199 -11.84 -15.80 -9.99
N ASP A 200 -11.75 -16.04 -8.67
CA ASP A 200 -12.26 -17.26 -8.04
C ASP A 200 -12.97 -16.95 -6.72
N PRO A 201 -14.30 -16.77 -6.75
CA PRO A 201 -15.10 -16.50 -5.54
C PRO A 201 -14.92 -17.56 -4.46
N ALA A 202 -14.76 -18.85 -4.85
CA ALA A 202 -14.60 -19.93 -3.89
C ALA A 202 -13.34 -19.79 -3.05
N ILE A 203 -12.23 -19.43 -3.69
CA ILE A 203 -10.96 -19.20 -2.99
C ILE A 203 -11.07 -17.98 -2.08
N SER A 204 -11.59 -16.86 -2.61
CA SER A 204 -11.71 -15.61 -1.87
C SER A 204 -12.58 -15.77 -0.62
N SER A 205 -13.79 -16.33 -0.76
CA SER A 205 -14.71 -16.52 0.36
C SER A 205 -14.15 -17.47 1.41
N ALA A 206 -13.52 -18.57 1.00
CA ALA A 206 -12.90 -19.50 1.92
C ALA A 206 -11.74 -18.87 2.71
N LEU A 207 -10.83 -18.17 2.02
CA LEU A 207 -9.66 -17.54 2.66
C LEU A 207 -10.04 -16.36 3.57
N ASN A 208 -11.18 -15.72 3.34
CA ASN A 208 -11.68 -14.64 4.20
C ASN A 208 -12.33 -15.14 5.49
N LEU A 209 -12.75 -16.40 5.59
CA LEU A 209 -13.41 -16.91 6.79
C LEU A 209 -12.58 -16.76 8.07
N PRO A 210 -11.28 -17.10 8.12
CA PRO A 210 -10.45 -16.87 9.31
C PRO A 210 -10.33 -15.41 9.70
N TYR A 211 -10.29 -14.50 8.71
CA TYR A 211 -10.32 -13.06 8.96
C TYR A 211 -11.64 -12.63 9.61
N PHE A 212 -12.79 -13.09 9.10
CA PHE A 212 -14.09 -12.84 9.73
C PHE A 212 -14.18 -13.46 11.12
N THR A 213 -13.57 -14.62 11.34
CA THR A 213 -13.48 -15.23 12.66
C THR A 213 -12.73 -14.34 13.65
N ALA A 214 -11.59 -13.79 13.25
CA ALA A 214 -10.82 -12.86 14.08
C ALA A 214 -11.60 -11.57 14.39
N ALA A 215 -12.25 -10.99 13.38
CA ALA A 215 -13.07 -9.81 13.53
C ALA A 215 -14.25 -10.06 14.48
N ALA A 216 -14.97 -11.18 14.30
CA ALA A 216 -16.10 -11.54 15.14
C ALA A 216 -15.66 -11.82 16.59
N TRP A 217 -14.50 -12.43 16.78
CA TRP A 217 -13.92 -12.64 18.12
C TRP A 217 -13.61 -11.30 18.81
N TYR A 218 -12.97 -10.37 18.11
CA TYR A 218 -12.69 -9.03 18.63
C TYR A 218 -13.97 -8.28 19.04
N HIS A 219 -14.99 -8.33 18.20
CA HIS A 219 -16.27 -7.68 18.45
C HIS A 219 -17.23 -8.48 19.34
N LYS A 220 -16.80 -9.60 19.91
CA LYS A 220 -17.60 -10.47 20.79
C LYS A 220 -18.88 -10.99 20.15
N MET A 221 -18.81 -11.32 18.87
CA MET A 221 -19.91 -11.79 18.05
C MET A 221 -19.92 -13.32 17.88
N LEU A 222 -18.89 -14.02 18.36
CA LEU A 222 -18.82 -15.49 18.29
C LEU A 222 -19.70 -16.14 19.37
N PRO A 223 -20.16 -17.40 19.13
CA PRO A 223 -20.75 -18.21 20.17
C PRO A 223 -19.83 -18.36 21.39
N GLN A 224 -20.41 -18.47 22.58
CA GLN A 224 -19.68 -18.51 23.84
C GLN A 224 -18.53 -19.54 23.86
N ALA A 225 -18.77 -20.70 23.24
CA ALA A 225 -17.77 -21.79 23.18
C ALA A 225 -16.48 -21.40 22.43
N LEU A 226 -16.57 -20.51 21.44
CA LEU A 226 -15.41 -19.95 20.74
C LEU A 226 -14.92 -18.67 21.42
N GLN A 227 -15.84 -17.80 21.86
CA GLN A 227 -15.50 -16.51 22.43
C GLN A 227 -14.61 -16.59 23.69
N GLN A 228 -14.66 -17.73 24.42
CA GLN A 228 -13.85 -17.97 25.62
C GLN A 228 -12.46 -18.54 25.32
N LYS A 229 -12.19 -18.96 24.10
CA LYS A 229 -10.87 -19.47 23.68
C LYS A 229 -9.94 -18.32 23.28
N ASP A 230 -8.64 -18.58 23.31
CA ASP A 230 -7.67 -17.68 22.66
C ASP A 230 -7.90 -17.64 21.15
N LEU A 231 -7.68 -16.47 20.54
CA LEU A 231 -7.85 -16.29 19.10
C LEU A 231 -6.95 -17.25 18.30
N LEU A 232 -5.71 -17.43 18.74
CA LEU A 232 -4.74 -18.29 18.08
C LEU A 232 -5.10 -19.78 18.13
N ASP A 233 -5.98 -20.17 19.06
CA ASP A 233 -6.53 -21.54 19.12
C ASP A 233 -7.72 -21.74 18.17
N ILE A 234 -8.46 -20.64 17.87
CA ILE A 234 -9.66 -20.71 17.03
C ILE A 234 -9.31 -20.63 15.53
N LEU A 235 -8.32 -19.82 15.17
CA LEU A 235 -7.97 -19.60 13.77
C LEU A 235 -7.66 -20.90 13.01
N PRO A 236 -6.85 -21.84 13.52
CA PRO A 236 -6.61 -23.11 12.84
C PRO A 236 -7.88 -23.94 12.60
N GLU A 237 -8.86 -23.88 13.52
CA GLU A 237 -10.14 -24.57 13.34
C GLU A 237 -10.95 -23.97 12.17
N SER A 238 -10.97 -22.63 12.07
CA SER A 238 -11.68 -21.94 10.98
C SER A 238 -10.96 -22.09 9.64
N GLU A 239 -9.63 -22.11 9.62
CA GLU A 239 -8.82 -22.37 8.43
C GLU A 239 -9.05 -23.78 7.89
N ALA A 240 -9.00 -24.81 8.76
CA ALA A 240 -9.29 -26.17 8.36
C ALA A 240 -10.72 -26.29 7.78
N TYR A 241 -11.71 -25.69 8.43
CA TYR A 241 -13.08 -25.69 7.91
C TYR A 241 -13.17 -24.96 6.55
N ALA A 242 -12.49 -23.84 6.40
CA ALA A 242 -12.47 -23.08 5.15
C ALA A 242 -11.92 -23.91 3.98
N LEU A 243 -10.82 -24.61 4.19
CA LEU A 243 -10.15 -25.40 3.15
C LEU A 243 -10.86 -26.74 2.88
N ASP A 244 -11.25 -27.46 3.93
CA ASP A 244 -11.73 -28.83 3.81
C ASP A 244 -13.23 -28.91 3.47
N MET A 245 -14.01 -27.92 3.87
CA MET A 245 -15.48 -27.94 3.75
C MET A 245 -16.07 -26.80 2.96
N LEU A 246 -15.70 -25.55 3.27
CA LEU A 246 -16.31 -24.36 2.64
C LEU A 246 -15.91 -24.24 1.17
N MET A 247 -14.62 -24.29 0.86
CA MET A 247 -14.12 -24.18 -0.52
C MET A 247 -14.71 -25.26 -1.45
N PRO A 248 -14.75 -26.56 -1.09
CA PRO A 248 -15.44 -27.59 -1.87
C PRO A 248 -16.94 -27.34 -2.02
N ALA A 249 -17.61 -26.82 -0.98
CA ALA A 249 -19.03 -26.52 -1.05
C ALA A 249 -19.31 -25.37 -2.03
N ILE A 250 -18.57 -24.27 -1.96
CA ILE A 250 -18.68 -23.16 -2.91
C ILE A 250 -18.42 -23.64 -4.34
N ALA A 251 -17.38 -24.47 -4.55
CA ALA A 251 -17.05 -25.02 -5.87
C ALA A 251 -18.19 -25.89 -6.46
N LYS A 252 -18.97 -26.60 -5.63
CA LYS A 252 -20.18 -27.31 -6.08
C LYS A 252 -21.30 -26.36 -6.53
N GLY A 253 -21.37 -25.16 -5.99
CA GLY A 253 -22.29 -24.13 -6.40
C GLY A 253 -23.76 -24.58 -6.41
N GLY A 254 -24.40 -24.45 -7.57
CA GLY A 254 -25.80 -24.80 -7.76
C GLY A 254 -26.13 -26.29 -7.63
N SER A 255 -25.14 -27.19 -7.56
CA SER A 255 -25.37 -28.64 -7.36
C SER A 255 -25.58 -29.02 -5.89
N LEU A 256 -25.35 -28.10 -4.95
CA LEU A 256 -25.70 -28.31 -3.54
C LEU A 256 -27.21 -28.29 -3.36
N SER A 257 -27.73 -29.26 -2.60
CA SER A 257 -29.10 -29.18 -2.08
C SER A 257 -29.27 -28.03 -1.09
N ILE A 258 -30.49 -27.57 -0.89
CA ILE A 258 -30.80 -26.51 0.09
C ILE A 258 -30.30 -26.92 1.49
N GLN A 259 -30.53 -28.18 1.88
CA GLN A 259 -30.10 -28.70 3.17
C GLN A 259 -28.57 -28.71 3.35
N GLU A 260 -27.80 -29.02 2.28
CA GLU A 260 -26.34 -28.92 2.32
C GLU A 260 -25.89 -27.48 2.45
N LYS A 261 -26.50 -26.54 1.71
CA LYS A 261 -26.22 -25.12 1.84
C LYS A 261 -26.50 -24.59 3.25
N GLU A 262 -27.62 -24.98 3.85
CA GLU A 262 -27.97 -24.58 5.22
C GLU A 262 -26.91 -25.04 6.23
N LYS A 263 -26.45 -26.29 6.15
CA LYS A 263 -25.39 -26.83 7.02
C LYS A 263 -24.08 -26.04 6.87
N VAL A 264 -23.71 -25.71 5.64
CA VAL A 264 -22.53 -24.89 5.38
C VAL A 264 -22.71 -23.48 5.96
N ALA A 265 -23.87 -22.87 5.74
CA ALA A 265 -24.16 -21.53 6.24
C ALA A 265 -24.21 -21.47 7.78
N GLU A 266 -24.73 -22.51 8.45
CA GLU A 266 -24.72 -22.62 9.91
C GLU A 266 -23.29 -22.65 10.46
N LYS A 267 -22.38 -23.40 9.80
CA LYS A 267 -21.00 -23.48 10.23
C LYS A 267 -20.20 -22.21 9.90
N MET A 268 -20.47 -21.58 8.76
CA MET A 268 -19.93 -20.23 8.47
C MET A 268 -20.40 -19.20 9.51
N SER A 269 -21.70 -19.22 9.87
CA SER A 269 -22.26 -18.39 10.94
C SER A 269 -21.54 -18.60 12.27
N TYR A 270 -21.25 -19.85 12.60
CA TYR A 270 -20.55 -20.23 13.83
C TYR A 270 -19.15 -19.59 13.94
N TYR A 271 -18.41 -19.51 12.82
CA TYR A 271 -17.07 -18.91 12.80
C TYR A 271 -17.05 -17.41 12.50
N SER A 272 -18.01 -16.89 11.74
CA SER A 272 -18.00 -15.50 11.30
C SER A 272 -18.84 -14.55 12.17
N GLY A 273 -19.73 -15.11 13.01
CA GLY A 273 -20.72 -14.30 13.73
C GLY A 273 -21.80 -13.68 12.86
N LEU A 274 -21.80 -13.92 11.54
CA LEU A 274 -22.83 -13.48 10.62
C LEU A 274 -24.08 -14.37 10.76
N SER A 275 -25.27 -13.82 10.46
CA SER A 275 -26.49 -14.62 10.50
C SER A 275 -26.53 -15.63 9.34
N THR A 276 -27.00 -16.85 9.59
CA THR A 276 -27.25 -17.87 8.56
C THR A 276 -28.14 -17.31 7.43
N LYS A 277 -29.11 -16.48 7.78
CA LYS A 277 -29.99 -15.80 6.79
C LYS A 277 -29.20 -14.92 5.84
N SER A 278 -28.24 -14.14 6.34
CA SER A 278 -27.40 -13.27 5.51
C SER A 278 -26.49 -14.10 4.59
N ILE A 279 -25.86 -15.14 5.12
CA ILE A 279 -24.98 -16.04 4.37
C ILE A 279 -25.76 -16.74 3.25
N MET A 280 -26.96 -17.25 3.54
CA MET A 280 -27.83 -17.89 2.53
C MET A 280 -28.31 -16.92 1.47
N ALA A 281 -28.62 -15.67 1.85
CA ALA A 281 -29.05 -14.62 0.90
C ALA A 281 -27.95 -14.23 -0.09
N ASN A 282 -26.69 -14.40 0.30
CA ASN A 282 -25.52 -14.13 -0.54
C ASN A 282 -24.88 -15.43 -1.12
N ASN A 283 -25.61 -16.54 -1.07
CA ASN A 283 -25.24 -17.79 -1.74
C ASN A 283 -23.92 -18.41 -1.26
N LEU A 284 -23.61 -18.26 0.03
CA LEU A 284 -22.38 -18.67 0.71
C LEU A 284 -21.14 -17.82 0.38
N ASP A 285 -21.32 -16.63 -0.20
CA ASP A 285 -20.25 -15.70 -0.52
C ASP A 285 -20.18 -14.53 0.49
#